data_c01f8a2adb044fceb3ec69ae54140d3f
#
_entry.id   c01f8a2adb044fceb3ec69ae54140d3f
#
_cell.length_a   1.000
_cell.length_b   1.000
_cell.length_c   1.000
_cell.angle_alpha   90.00
_cell.angle_beta   90.00
_cell.angle_gamma   90.00
#
_symmetry.space_group_name_H-M   'P 1'
#
loop_
_entity.id
_entity.type
_entity.pdbx_description
1 polymer ?
#
loop_
_entity_poly.entity_id
_entity_poly.type
_entity_poly.pdbx_seq_one_letter_code
_entity_poly.pdbx_strand_id
1 'polypeptide(L)'
;MNIHRLGRLFSLTLPLVLAGCGGPEGSVDLTGYSEIACTDQNISVSGLTLTPEPDFVQLRSFDPDPLGDQTRSPSVSMSSSGQPCATATDVPACTAALEDAAVTTGFHYNCTRECRQHFLVTTRGDEVKTYSSQAELQQLLGTIDTEQEAVLQAFASSYSFVCGAKELGAVKKNADGSFNVIGTNGYACGPGTNLTQYVLKVTAAGTVQKLETRVLAEGDSVCPDGR
;
A
#
# COMPACT_ATOMS: atom_id res chain seq x y z
N MET A 1 -55.72 -71.16 1.41
CA MET A 1 -56.01 -69.72 1.39
C MET A 1 -54.87 -69.01 2.09
N ASN A 2 -53.86 -68.63 1.30
CA ASN A 2 -52.53 -68.09 1.77
C ASN A 2 -52.54 -66.58 1.73
N ILE A 3 -52.31 -65.98 2.86
CA ILE A 3 -52.16 -64.53 2.99
C ILE A 3 -50.65 -64.25 3.24
N HIS A 4 -49.96 -63.75 2.21
CA HIS A 4 -48.60 -63.24 2.34
C HIS A 4 -48.64 -61.83 2.90
N ARG A 5 -48.02 -61.67 4.07
CA ARG A 5 -47.68 -60.31 4.61
C ARG A 5 -46.32 -59.86 4.08
N LEU A 6 -46.33 -58.83 3.25
CA LEU A 6 -45.10 -58.10 2.87
C LEU A 6 -44.67 -57.17 4.01
N GLY A 7 -43.52 -57.45 4.61
CA GLY A 7 -42.87 -56.53 5.52
C GLY A 7 -42.12 -55.48 4.72
N ARG A 8 -42.48 -54.20 4.91
CA ARG A 8 -41.68 -53.03 4.40
C ARG A 8 -40.54 -52.72 5.37
N LEU A 9 -39.33 -52.98 4.94
CA LEU A 9 -38.11 -52.48 5.58
C LEU A 9 -37.99 -50.99 5.28
N PHE A 10 -38.14 -50.15 6.31
CA PHE A 10 -37.77 -48.73 6.27
C PHE A 10 -36.28 -48.63 6.51
N SER A 11 -35.53 -48.34 5.44
CA SER A 11 -34.10 -47.96 5.53
C SER A 11 -34.02 -46.52 6.02
N LEU A 12 -33.62 -46.31 7.27
CA LEU A 12 -33.26 -44.99 7.82
C LEU A 12 -31.87 -44.66 7.31
N THR A 13 -31.79 -43.83 6.29
CA THR A 13 -30.54 -43.17 5.91
C THR A 13 -30.32 -41.98 6.81
N LEU A 14 -29.39 -42.11 7.73
CA LEU A 14 -28.87 -41.01 8.59
C LEU A 14 -27.99 -40.12 7.74
N PRO A 15 -28.28 -38.81 7.58
CA PRO A 15 -27.36 -37.90 6.89
C PRO A 15 -26.14 -37.68 7.78
N LEU A 16 -24.98 -38.08 7.28
CA LEU A 16 -23.69 -37.75 7.87
C LEU A 16 -23.43 -36.25 7.67
N VAL A 17 -23.71 -35.45 8.68
CA VAL A 17 -23.28 -34.04 8.72
C VAL A 17 -21.78 -34.05 8.91
N LEU A 18 -21.02 -33.88 7.82
CA LEU A 18 -19.61 -33.53 7.87
C LEU A 18 -19.52 -32.12 8.46
N ALA A 19 -19.26 -32.05 9.77
CA ALA A 19 -18.77 -30.84 10.39
C ALA A 19 -17.40 -30.52 9.73
N GLY A 20 -17.40 -29.63 8.78
CA GLY A 20 -16.17 -29.07 8.22
C GLY A 20 -15.37 -28.44 9.35
N CYS A 21 -14.22 -29.02 9.69
CA CYS A 21 -13.19 -28.33 10.46
C CYS A 21 -12.91 -27.02 9.73
N GLY A 22 -13.14 -25.87 10.36
CA GLY A 22 -12.75 -24.58 9.86
C GLY A 22 -11.24 -24.62 9.60
N GLY A 23 -10.85 -24.73 8.33
CA GLY A 23 -9.49 -24.46 7.91
C GLY A 23 -9.13 -22.99 8.19
N PRO A 24 -7.86 -22.62 8.18
CA PRO A 24 -7.45 -21.21 8.32
C PRO A 24 -8.20 -20.38 7.30
N GLU A 25 -8.77 -19.26 7.74
CA GLU A 25 -9.59 -18.36 6.92
C GLU A 25 -8.93 -18.15 5.56
N GLY A 26 -9.71 -18.39 4.49
CA GLY A 26 -9.23 -18.57 3.14
C GLY A 26 -8.30 -17.46 2.66
N SER A 27 -7.27 -17.82 1.89
CA SER A 27 -6.37 -16.86 1.23
C SER A 27 -7.18 -15.93 0.32
N VAL A 28 -6.76 -14.66 0.21
CA VAL A 28 -7.33 -13.72 -0.78
C VAL A 28 -7.16 -14.34 -2.17
N ASP A 29 -8.21 -14.27 -2.99
CA ASP A 29 -8.12 -14.69 -4.39
C ASP A 29 -7.23 -13.72 -5.17
N LEU A 30 -6.05 -14.17 -5.56
CA LEU A 30 -5.06 -13.40 -6.30
C LEU A 30 -5.24 -13.46 -7.83
N THR A 31 -6.34 -14.04 -8.31
CA THR A 31 -6.61 -14.17 -9.76
C THR A 31 -6.72 -12.81 -10.42
N GLY A 32 -5.88 -12.59 -11.42
CA GLY A 32 -5.80 -11.33 -12.18
C GLY A 32 -5.06 -10.19 -11.48
N TYR A 33 -4.47 -10.43 -10.31
CA TYR A 33 -3.58 -9.46 -9.69
C TYR A 33 -2.16 -9.57 -10.25
N SER A 34 -1.51 -8.43 -10.44
CA SER A 34 -0.07 -8.27 -10.70
C SER A 34 0.64 -7.88 -9.41
N GLU A 35 1.92 -8.20 -9.31
CA GLU A 35 2.75 -7.60 -8.26
C GLU A 35 2.86 -6.09 -8.47
N ILE A 36 2.95 -5.33 -7.38
CA ILE A 36 3.21 -3.89 -7.46
C ILE A 36 4.60 -3.63 -8.06
N ALA A 37 4.75 -2.55 -8.81
CA ALA A 37 6.04 -2.14 -9.31
C ALA A 37 6.92 -1.58 -8.17
N CYS A 38 8.14 -2.09 -8.07
CA CYS A 38 9.11 -1.69 -7.06
C CYS A 38 10.45 -1.26 -7.69
N THR A 39 11.15 -0.38 -6.98
CA THR A 39 12.53 0.02 -7.24
C THR A 39 13.30 -0.11 -5.92
N ASP A 40 14.35 -0.91 -5.88
CA ASP A 40 15.19 -1.12 -4.68
C ASP A 40 14.37 -1.48 -3.42
N GLN A 41 13.43 -2.40 -3.55
CA GLN A 41 12.51 -2.86 -2.49
C GLN A 41 11.53 -1.78 -1.99
N ASN A 42 11.43 -0.65 -2.65
CA ASN A 42 10.45 0.40 -2.37
C ASN A 42 9.41 0.47 -3.49
N ILE A 43 8.22 0.98 -3.19
CA ILE A 43 7.23 1.25 -4.24
C ILE A 43 7.83 2.18 -5.28
N SER A 44 7.67 1.85 -6.55
CA SER A 44 8.20 2.65 -7.65
C SER A 44 7.37 3.90 -7.86
N VAL A 45 8.01 4.99 -8.29
CA VAL A 45 7.33 6.18 -8.85
C VAL A 45 7.44 6.26 -10.37
N SER A 46 7.93 5.19 -11.02
CA SER A 46 7.89 5.06 -12.47
C SER A 46 6.49 4.65 -12.93
N GLY A 47 6.07 5.14 -14.10
CA GLY A 47 4.74 4.80 -14.66
C GLY A 47 3.59 5.63 -14.12
N LEU A 48 3.87 6.75 -13.43
CA LEU A 48 2.89 7.78 -13.12
C LEU A 48 2.58 8.62 -14.37
N THR A 49 1.30 8.89 -14.62
CA THR A 49 0.83 9.74 -15.73
C THR A 49 0.53 11.15 -15.21
N LEU A 50 1.57 11.95 -15.01
CA LEU A 50 1.44 13.28 -14.43
C LEU A 50 1.19 14.36 -15.50
N THR A 51 0.28 15.29 -15.21
CA THR A 51 0.00 16.41 -16.12
C THR A 51 -0.01 17.74 -15.36
N PRO A 52 0.91 18.66 -15.71
CA PRO A 52 1.98 18.55 -16.69
C PRO A 52 3.07 17.56 -16.28
N GLU A 53 3.71 16.91 -17.26
CA GLU A 53 4.78 15.95 -17.00
C GLU A 53 5.99 16.66 -16.35
N PRO A 54 6.51 16.18 -15.20
CA PRO A 54 7.69 16.70 -14.57
C PRO A 54 8.97 16.13 -15.24
N ASP A 55 10.08 16.83 -15.11
CA ASP A 55 11.39 16.31 -15.50
C ASP A 55 11.80 15.11 -14.62
N PHE A 56 11.43 15.20 -13.35
CA PHE A 56 11.82 14.27 -12.32
C PHE A 56 10.76 14.18 -11.23
N VAL A 57 10.54 12.96 -10.72
CA VAL A 57 9.73 12.68 -9.54
C VAL A 57 10.48 11.75 -8.61
N GLN A 58 10.43 12.01 -7.30
CA GLN A 58 11.10 11.21 -6.29
C GLN A 58 10.23 11.06 -5.04
N LEU A 59 10.09 9.83 -4.56
CA LEU A 59 9.54 9.52 -3.25
C LEU A 59 10.67 9.58 -2.23
N ARG A 60 10.47 10.33 -1.16
CA ARG A 60 11.39 10.46 -0.03
C ARG A 60 10.73 10.05 1.26
N SER A 61 11.53 9.48 2.18
CA SER A 61 11.15 9.28 3.57
C SER A 61 11.95 10.19 4.49
N PHE A 62 11.39 10.57 5.62
CA PHE A 62 12.07 11.30 6.67
C PHE A 62 11.55 10.89 8.03
N ASP A 63 12.35 11.11 9.08
CA ASP A 63 11.94 10.93 10.46
C ASP A 63 11.30 12.24 10.93
N PRO A 64 9.99 12.27 11.23
CA PRO A 64 9.39 13.41 11.88
C PRO A 64 9.94 13.43 13.30
N ASP A 65 10.78 14.39 13.65
CA ASP A 65 11.44 14.49 14.95
C ASP A 65 10.45 14.29 16.12
N PRO A 66 10.44 13.11 16.80
CA PRO A 66 9.52 12.83 17.88
C PRO A 66 9.95 13.44 19.21
N LEU A 67 11.16 13.97 19.30
CA LEU A 67 11.76 14.45 20.55
C LEU A 67 11.87 15.98 20.62
N GLY A 68 11.51 16.71 19.55
CA GLY A 68 11.54 18.17 19.52
C GLY A 68 12.96 18.74 19.49
N ASP A 69 13.96 17.91 19.22
CA ASP A 69 15.32 18.38 18.93
C ASP A 69 15.36 18.79 17.47
N GLN A 70 15.36 20.10 17.23
CA GLN A 70 15.20 20.76 15.92
C GLN A 70 16.25 20.44 14.86
N THR A 71 17.07 19.42 15.06
CA THR A 71 17.98 18.88 14.05
C THR A 71 17.21 17.96 13.12
N ARG A 72 16.67 18.55 12.06
CA ARG A 72 15.93 17.85 11.02
C ARG A 72 16.75 16.72 10.44
N SER A 73 16.29 15.48 10.61
CA SER A 73 16.90 14.32 9.95
C SER A 73 16.80 14.50 8.43
N PRO A 74 17.91 14.31 7.69
CA PRO A 74 17.87 14.40 6.24
C PRO A 74 16.87 13.39 5.67
N SER A 75 16.15 13.80 4.64
CA SER A 75 15.27 12.87 3.92
C SER A 75 16.09 11.87 3.10
N VAL A 76 15.58 10.64 3.00
CA VAL A 76 16.20 9.54 2.25
C VAL A 76 15.38 9.28 0.99
N SER A 77 16.05 9.20 -0.17
CA SER A 77 15.42 8.76 -1.42
C SER A 77 14.99 7.31 -1.33
N MET A 78 13.75 7.01 -1.68
CA MET A 78 13.21 5.66 -1.74
C MET A 78 13.10 5.16 -3.18
N SER A 79 12.57 5.97 -4.07
CA SER A 79 12.49 5.68 -5.50
C SER A 79 12.40 6.96 -6.30
N SER A 80 12.84 6.92 -7.54
CA SER A 80 12.79 8.09 -8.44
C SER A 80 12.57 7.68 -9.89
N SER A 81 12.10 8.63 -10.69
CA SER A 81 11.91 8.49 -12.15
C SER A 81 12.19 9.81 -12.83
N GLY A 82 12.73 9.77 -14.05
CA GLY A 82 13.12 10.95 -14.81
C GLY A 82 14.53 11.43 -14.48
N GLN A 83 14.86 12.62 -14.96
CA GLN A 83 16.16 13.27 -14.76
C GLN A 83 16.00 14.58 -14.01
N PRO A 84 16.67 14.76 -12.85
CA PRO A 84 16.57 15.98 -12.08
C PRO A 84 16.91 17.22 -12.91
N CYS A 85 16.06 18.26 -12.83
CA CYS A 85 16.27 19.57 -13.41
C CYS A 85 16.62 19.56 -14.94
N ALA A 86 16.13 18.55 -15.68
CA ALA A 86 16.49 18.35 -17.09
C ALA A 86 16.15 19.53 -18.00
N THR A 87 15.09 20.28 -17.69
CA THR A 87 14.67 21.46 -18.47
C THR A 87 14.89 22.78 -17.74
N ALA A 88 15.66 22.76 -16.63
CA ALA A 88 15.97 23.97 -15.87
C ALA A 88 16.87 24.92 -16.66
N THR A 89 16.62 26.22 -16.54
CA THR A 89 17.50 27.27 -17.10
C THR A 89 18.68 27.52 -16.18
N ASP A 90 18.53 27.34 -14.87
CA ASP A 90 19.60 27.37 -13.86
C ASP A 90 19.71 26.00 -13.17
N VAL A 91 20.41 25.07 -13.82
CA VAL A 91 20.58 23.69 -13.30
C VAL A 91 21.22 23.66 -11.92
N PRO A 92 22.29 24.43 -11.61
CA PRO A 92 22.85 24.48 -10.25
C PRO A 92 21.85 24.94 -9.19
N ALA A 93 21.08 25.99 -9.47
CA ALA A 93 20.05 26.47 -8.51
C ALA A 93 18.91 25.46 -8.30
N CYS A 94 18.42 24.85 -9.39
CA CYS A 94 17.42 23.80 -9.32
C CYS A 94 17.92 22.58 -8.50
N THR A 95 19.16 22.15 -8.73
CA THR A 95 19.76 21.03 -8.00
C THR A 95 19.88 21.33 -6.50
N ALA A 96 20.36 22.52 -6.15
CA ALA A 96 20.42 22.93 -4.74
C ALA A 96 19.05 22.98 -4.09
N ALA A 97 18.05 23.54 -4.79
CA ALA A 97 16.66 23.55 -4.30
C ALA A 97 16.07 22.15 -4.13
N LEU A 98 16.43 21.21 -5.03
CA LEU A 98 16.00 19.80 -4.91
C LEU A 98 16.67 19.13 -3.72
N GLU A 99 17.96 19.34 -3.47
CA GLU A 99 18.67 18.80 -2.32
C GLU A 99 18.11 19.34 -1.00
N ASP A 100 17.79 20.63 -0.95
CA ASP A 100 17.21 21.31 0.22
C ASP A 100 15.72 21.02 0.41
N ALA A 101 15.05 20.39 -0.58
CA ALA A 101 13.63 20.12 -0.54
C ALA A 101 13.26 19.25 0.67
N ALA A 102 12.42 19.77 1.54
CA ALA A 102 12.08 19.14 2.79
C ALA A 102 10.70 19.61 3.29
N VAL A 103 10.03 18.79 4.09
CA VAL A 103 8.70 19.04 4.65
C VAL A 103 8.71 18.81 6.17
N THR A 104 7.75 19.34 6.89
CA THR A 104 7.61 19.13 8.35
C THR A 104 6.62 18.01 8.67
N THR A 105 5.70 17.74 7.76
CA THR A 105 4.72 16.66 7.85
C THR A 105 4.68 15.93 6.51
N GLY A 106 4.33 14.67 6.51
CA GLY A 106 4.22 13.84 5.33
C GLY A 106 3.02 12.91 5.40
N PHE A 107 2.79 12.20 4.31
CA PHE A 107 1.81 11.11 4.29
C PHE A 107 2.45 9.78 4.73
N HIS A 108 1.64 8.73 4.88
CA HIS A 108 2.06 7.38 5.27
C HIS A 108 2.90 7.35 6.55
N TYR A 109 2.26 7.68 7.68
CA TYR A 109 2.92 7.56 8.98
C TYR A 109 3.04 6.07 9.36
N ASN A 110 4.26 5.60 9.50
CA ASN A 110 4.57 4.27 10.00
C ASN A 110 5.56 4.38 11.16
N CYS A 111 5.23 3.77 12.29
CA CYS A 111 6.00 3.84 13.53
C CYS A 111 6.07 2.45 14.16
N THR A 112 6.97 1.58 13.66
CA THR A 112 7.23 0.25 14.24
C THR A 112 8.47 0.23 15.13
N ARG A 113 9.60 0.72 14.64
CA ARG A 113 10.85 0.96 15.37
C ARG A 113 11.29 2.39 15.24
N GLU A 114 11.28 2.89 14.01
CA GLU A 114 11.52 4.28 13.65
C GLU A 114 10.22 4.82 13.10
N CYS A 115 9.89 6.05 13.48
CA CYS A 115 8.75 6.75 12.90
C CYS A 115 9.16 7.33 11.55
N ARG A 116 8.46 6.97 10.50
CA ARG A 116 8.73 7.45 9.15
C ARG A 116 7.49 8.11 8.56
N GLN A 117 7.71 9.23 7.90
CA GLN A 117 6.73 9.88 7.03
C GLN A 117 7.33 10.04 5.64
N HIS A 118 6.48 10.28 4.66
CA HIS A 118 6.87 10.30 3.26
C HIS A 118 6.32 11.53 2.56
N PHE A 119 7.02 11.96 1.51
CA PHE A 119 6.57 13.01 0.60
C PHE A 119 7.11 12.77 -0.80
N LEU A 120 6.48 13.36 -1.78
CA LEU A 120 7.02 13.45 -3.13
C LEU A 120 7.69 14.79 -3.34
N VAL A 121 8.73 14.79 -4.16
CA VAL A 121 9.31 15.98 -4.75
C VAL A 121 9.37 15.84 -6.27
N THR A 122 9.07 16.91 -6.99
CA THR A 122 9.17 16.96 -8.45
C THR A 122 10.04 18.14 -8.87
N THR A 123 10.68 18.02 -10.05
CA THR A 123 11.28 19.17 -10.74
C THR A 123 10.64 19.35 -12.11
N ARG A 124 10.48 20.60 -12.55
CA ARG A 124 10.05 20.96 -13.89
C ARG A 124 10.53 22.37 -14.22
N GLY A 125 11.40 22.51 -15.23
CA GLY A 125 12.12 23.75 -15.41
C GLY A 125 12.91 24.10 -14.14
N ASP A 126 12.83 25.34 -13.72
CA ASP A 126 13.46 25.83 -12.49
C ASP A 126 12.62 25.59 -11.22
N GLU A 127 11.42 25.04 -11.36
CA GLU A 127 10.53 24.79 -10.23
C GLU A 127 10.86 23.47 -9.55
N VAL A 128 11.04 23.50 -8.22
CA VAL A 128 11.07 22.34 -7.33
C VAL A 128 9.86 22.39 -6.42
N LYS A 129 9.04 21.33 -6.42
CA LYS A 129 7.80 21.29 -5.65
C LYS A 129 7.69 20.03 -4.82
N THR A 130 7.21 20.18 -3.58
CA THR A 130 6.96 19.07 -2.65
C THR A 130 5.46 18.83 -2.49
N TYR A 131 5.10 17.55 -2.23
CA TYR A 131 3.73 17.10 -1.98
C TYR A 131 3.78 16.21 -0.75
N SER A 132 3.24 16.72 0.34
CA SER A 132 3.41 16.14 1.68
C SER A 132 2.10 15.63 2.31
N SER A 133 0.98 15.93 1.69
CA SER A 133 -0.33 15.46 2.12
C SER A 133 -1.00 14.58 1.07
N GLN A 134 -1.96 13.75 1.50
CA GLN A 134 -2.77 12.95 0.59
C GLN A 134 -3.55 13.83 -0.42
N ALA A 135 -4.00 15.02 0.01
CA ALA A 135 -4.72 15.93 -0.86
C ALA A 135 -3.81 16.53 -1.96
N GLU A 136 -2.58 16.94 -1.60
CA GLU A 136 -1.60 17.41 -2.58
C GLU A 136 -1.16 16.32 -3.54
N LEU A 137 -0.98 15.09 -3.03
CA LEU A 137 -0.71 13.92 -3.88
C LEU A 137 -1.87 13.68 -4.87
N GLN A 138 -3.12 13.72 -4.41
CA GLN A 138 -4.28 13.56 -5.28
C GLN A 138 -4.35 14.67 -6.35
N GLN A 139 -4.00 15.90 -6.01
CA GLN A 139 -3.94 16.98 -6.99
C GLN A 139 -2.84 16.74 -8.04
N LEU A 140 -1.68 16.22 -7.62
CA LEU A 140 -0.59 15.89 -8.53
C LEU A 140 -0.98 14.73 -9.48
N LEU A 141 -1.56 13.67 -8.95
CA LEU A 141 -1.94 12.48 -9.73
C LEU A 141 -3.16 12.75 -10.63
N GLY A 142 -4.07 13.65 -10.22
CA GLY A 142 -5.29 13.92 -10.97
C GLY A 142 -6.22 12.70 -10.99
N THR A 143 -6.57 12.24 -12.19
CA THR A 143 -7.36 11.02 -12.35
C THR A 143 -6.46 9.79 -12.22
N ILE A 144 -6.80 8.88 -11.31
CA ILE A 144 -6.06 7.62 -11.13
C ILE A 144 -6.42 6.71 -12.31
N ASP A 145 -5.49 6.49 -13.22
CA ASP A 145 -5.69 5.69 -14.43
C ASP A 145 -4.63 4.60 -14.66
N THR A 146 -3.56 4.61 -13.84
CA THR A 146 -2.52 3.58 -13.83
C THR A 146 -2.51 2.77 -12.51
N GLU A 147 -2.00 1.55 -12.57
CA GLU A 147 -1.82 0.68 -11.39
C GLU A 147 -0.89 1.34 -10.37
N GLN A 148 0.16 2.01 -10.84
CA GLN A 148 1.15 2.64 -9.99
C GLN A 148 0.60 3.84 -9.21
N GLU A 149 -0.25 4.65 -9.83
CA GLU A 149 -0.97 5.74 -9.14
C GLU A 149 -1.91 5.21 -8.07
N ALA A 150 -2.62 4.10 -8.36
CA ALA A 150 -3.49 3.46 -7.39
C ALA A 150 -2.70 2.92 -6.17
N VAL A 151 -1.54 2.32 -6.41
CA VAL A 151 -0.64 1.85 -5.34
C VAL A 151 -0.12 3.02 -4.51
N LEU A 152 0.34 4.09 -5.16
CA LEU A 152 0.86 5.28 -4.48
C LEU A 152 -0.24 5.98 -3.65
N GLN A 153 -1.46 6.05 -4.16
CA GLN A 153 -2.62 6.60 -3.45
C GLN A 153 -2.99 5.74 -2.22
N ALA A 154 -2.96 4.42 -2.34
CA ALA A 154 -3.17 3.52 -1.22
C ALA A 154 -2.03 3.63 -0.19
N PHE A 155 -0.78 3.77 -0.65
CA PHE A 155 0.37 4.03 0.22
C PHE A 155 0.18 5.33 1.02
N ALA A 156 -0.18 6.43 0.37
CA ALA A 156 -0.45 7.70 1.04
C ALA A 156 -1.59 7.61 2.06
N SER A 157 -2.50 6.63 1.89
CA SER A 157 -3.58 6.30 2.83
C SER A 157 -3.15 5.37 3.97
N SER A 158 -1.83 5.25 4.22
CA SER A 158 -1.19 4.47 5.29
C SER A 158 -1.29 2.95 5.13
N TYR A 159 -1.32 2.44 3.90
CA TYR A 159 -1.15 1.01 3.64
C TYR A 159 0.28 0.71 3.18
N SER A 160 0.90 -0.30 3.79
CA SER A 160 2.26 -0.75 3.46
C SER A 160 2.23 -1.90 2.48
N PHE A 161 3.31 -2.06 1.72
CA PHE A 161 3.46 -3.08 0.70
C PHE A 161 4.79 -3.79 0.84
N VAL A 162 4.82 -5.08 0.48
CA VAL A 162 6.04 -5.87 0.39
C VAL A 162 6.28 -6.23 -1.08
N CYS A 163 7.42 -5.81 -1.59
CA CYS A 163 7.84 -6.10 -2.96
C CYS A 163 8.11 -7.59 -3.16
N GLY A 164 7.66 -8.14 -4.28
CA GLY A 164 7.87 -9.55 -4.60
C GLY A 164 6.96 -10.53 -3.84
N ALA A 165 5.95 -10.03 -3.12
CA ALA A 165 5.00 -10.85 -2.36
C ALA A 165 3.56 -10.40 -2.66
N LYS A 166 2.88 -11.06 -3.60
CA LYS A 166 1.52 -10.70 -4.04
C LYS A 166 0.51 -10.63 -2.91
N GLU A 167 0.65 -11.49 -1.92
CA GLU A 167 -0.23 -11.51 -0.73
C GLU A 167 -0.09 -10.23 0.11
N LEU A 168 1.03 -9.50 -0.04
CA LEU A 168 1.35 -8.31 0.75
C LEU A 168 1.54 -7.06 -0.11
N GLY A 169 1.46 -7.20 -1.44
CA GLY A 169 1.64 -6.08 -2.37
C GLY A 169 1.25 -6.47 -3.79
N ALA A 170 -0.02 -6.24 -4.15
CA ALA A 170 -0.52 -6.54 -5.48
C ALA A 170 -1.58 -5.53 -5.94
N VAL A 171 -1.78 -5.44 -7.24
CA VAL A 171 -2.75 -4.53 -7.85
C VAL A 171 -3.47 -5.21 -9.02
N LYS A 172 -4.72 -4.83 -9.24
CA LYS A 172 -5.55 -5.28 -10.36
C LYS A 172 -6.45 -4.15 -10.85
N LYS A 173 -6.44 -3.88 -12.15
CA LYS A 173 -7.41 -2.97 -12.77
C LYS A 173 -8.76 -3.65 -12.94
N ASN A 174 -9.83 -2.96 -12.54
CA ASN A 174 -11.21 -3.42 -12.67
C ASN A 174 -11.84 -2.92 -13.99
N ALA A 175 -12.92 -3.57 -14.42
CA ALA A 175 -13.64 -3.20 -15.65
C ALA A 175 -14.28 -1.80 -15.57
N ASP A 176 -14.56 -1.29 -14.36
CA ASP A 176 -15.10 0.04 -14.11
C ASP A 176 -14.06 1.16 -14.08
N GLY A 177 -12.78 0.81 -14.38
CA GLY A 177 -11.66 1.74 -14.37
C GLY A 177 -11.05 1.99 -12.98
N SER A 178 -11.64 1.46 -11.90
CA SER A 178 -11.03 1.46 -10.58
C SER A 178 -9.94 0.37 -10.46
N PHE A 179 -9.21 0.39 -9.34
CA PHE A 179 -8.18 -0.60 -9.05
C PHE A 179 -8.46 -1.29 -7.73
N ASN A 180 -8.22 -2.60 -7.66
CA ASN A 180 -8.08 -3.28 -6.39
C ASN A 180 -6.60 -3.36 -6.03
N VAL A 181 -6.27 -2.98 -4.80
CA VAL A 181 -4.90 -2.98 -4.29
C VAL A 181 -4.85 -3.84 -3.02
N ILE A 182 -3.90 -4.76 -2.95
CA ILE A 182 -3.63 -5.56 -1.74
C ILE A 182 -2.45 -4.95 -1.02
N GLY A 183 -2.64 -4.63 0.25
CA GLY A 183 -1.60 -4.09 1.13
C GLY A 183 -1.84 -4.48 2.58
N THR A 184 -0.98 -4.04 3.46
CA THR A 184 -1.04 -4.32 4.90
C THR A 184 -1.06 -3.04 5.72
N ASN A 185 -1.53 -3.16 6.95
CA ASN A 185 -1.40 -2.12 7.96
C ASN A 185 -1.26 -2.78 9.34
N GLY A 186 -0.59 -2.08 10.25
CA GLY A 186 -0.31 -2.58 11.59
C GLY A 186 0.96 -3.44 11.65
N TYR A 187 1.21 -3.99 12.81
CA TYR A 187 2.34 -4.87 13.11
C TYR A 187 1.94 -5.86 14.21
N ALA A 188 2.45 -7.09 14.15
CA ALA A 188 2.16 -8.12 15.13
C ALA A 188 3.26 -8.17 16.19
N CYS A 189 3.19 -7.28 17.19
CA CYS A 189 4.17 -7.19 18.26
C CYS A 189 3.53 -6.63 19.53
N GLY A 190 3.39 -7.47 20.56
CA GLY A 190 2.71 -7.15 21.81
C GLY A 190 1.19 -7.39 21.78
N PRO A 191 0.58 -7.57 22.95
CA PRO A 191 -0.84 -7.90 23.07
C PRO A 191 -1.74 -6.83 22.43
N GLY A 192 -2.72 -7.28 21.64
CA GLY A 192 -3.70 -6.40 21.00
C GLY A 192 -3.22 -5.70 19.73
N THR A 193 -2.02 -5.98 19.24
CA THR A 193 -1.55 -5.53 17.93
C THR A 193 -1.76 -6.61 16.88
N ASN A 194 -2.04 -6.21 15.65
CA ASN A 194 -2.24 -7.14 14.55
C ASN A 194 -1.58 -6.62 13.27
N LEU A 195 -0.92 -7.50 12.54
CA LEU A 195 -0.61 -7.28 11.13
C LEU A 195 -1.83 -7.69 10.31
N THR A 196 -2.44 -6.75 9.62
CA THR A 196 -3.68 -6.97 8.88
C THR A 196 -3.48 -6.72 7.39
N GLN A 197 -3.93 -7.67 6.57
CA GLN A 197 -4.03 -7.55 5.12
C GLN A 197 -5.36 -6.87 4.75
N TYR A 198 -5.32 -6.05 3.71
CA TYR A 198 -6.49 -5.36 3.17
C TYR A 198 -6.57 -5.55 1.67
N VAL A 199 -7.78 -5.79 1.18
CA VAL A 199 -8.14 -5.55 -0.21
C VAL A 199 -8.82 -4.19 -0.27
N LEU A 200 -8.22 -3.28 -1.02
CA LEU A 200 -8.65 -1.90 -1.16
C LEU A 200 -9.22 -1.66 -2.56
N LYS A 201 -10.23 -0.83 -2.68
CA LYS A 201 -10.65 -0.26 -3.96
C LYS A 201 -10.18 1.18 -4.05
N VAL A 202 -9.39 1.49 -5.08
CA VAL A 202 -8.97 2.86 -5.41
C VAL A 202 -9.77 3.30 -6.63
N THR A 203 -10.56 4.35 -6.48
CA THR A 203 -11.37 4.90 -7.58
C THR A 203 -10.55 5.85 -8.45
N ALA A 204 -11.03 6.16 -9.66
CA ALA A 204 -10.42 7.17 -10.52
C ALA A 204 -10.31 8.56 -9.87
N ALA A 205 -11.16 8.88 -8.89
CA ALA A 205 -11.08 10.11 -8.10
C ALA A 205 -10.12 10.00 -6.91
N GLY A 206 -9.33 8.91 -6.77
CA GLY A 206 -8.37 8.70 -5.70
C GLY A 206 -8.97 8.30 -4.35
N THR A 207 -10.27 8.00 -4.27
CA THR A 207 -10.87 7.52 -3.03
C THR A 207 -10.42 6.09 -2.76
N VAL A 208 -9.89 5.84 -1.56
CA VAL A 208 -9.47 4.52 -1.09
C VAL A 208 -10.54 3.93 -0.17
N GLN A 209 -11.10 2.79 -0.53
CA GLN A 209 -12.15 2.09 0.21
C GLN A 209 -11.68 0.69 0.60
N LYS A 210 -11.98 0.27 1.82
CA LYS A 210 -11.72 -1.10 2.28
C LYS A 210 -12.82 -2.02 1.75
N LEU A 211 -12.43 -3.08 1.03
CA LEU A 211 -13.34 -4.13 0.57
C LEU A 211 -13.30 -5.32 1.53
N GLU A 212 -12.09 -5.80 1.86
CA GLU A 212 -11.87 -6.96 2.71
C GLU A 212 -10.74 -6.71 3.68
N THR A 213 -10.78 -7.39 4.82
CA THR A 213 -9.72 -7.35 5.84
C THR A 213 -9.46 -8.75 6.36
N ARG A 214 -8.17 -9.06 6.63
CA ARG A 214 -7.74 -10.33 7.20
C ARG A 214 -6.57 -10.12 8.13
N VAL A 215 -6.64 -10.65 9.34
CA VAL A 215 -5.51 -10.69 10.26
C VAL A 215 -4.53 -11.76 9.76
N LEU A 216 -3.29 -11.35 9.47
CA LEU A 216 -2.20 -12.24 9.05
C LEU A 216 -1.41 -12.78 10.23
N ALA A 217 -1.23 -11.94 11.24
CA ALA A 217 -0.56 -12.30 12.47
C ALA A 217 -1.10 -11.47 13.63
N GLU A 218 -1.29 -12.11 14.77
CA GLU A 218 -1.57 -11.47 16.05
C GLU A 218 -0.27 -11.28 16.82
N GLY A 219 -0.14 -10.15 17.53
CA GLY A 219 1.03 -9.87 18.33
C GLY A 219 1.04 -10.70 19.60
N ASP A 220 2.16 -11.37 19.84
CA ASP A 220 2.43 -12.11 21.07
C ASP A 220 2.68 -11.18 22.27
N SER A 221 2.68 -11.77 23.47
CA SER A 221 2.86 -11.04 24.73
C SER A 221 4.24 -10.35 24.89
N VAL A 222 5.21 -10.70 24.08
CA VAL A 222 6.56 -10.11 24.09
C VAL A 222 7.00 -9.77 22.68
N CYS A 223 7.25 -8.47 22.45
CA CYS A 223 7.99 -8.05 21.27
C CYS A 223 9.46 -8.43 21.43
N PRO A 224 10.10 -9.04 20.41
CA PRO A 224 11.55 -9.18 20.45
C PRO A 224 12.16 -7.79 20.60
N ASP A 225 12.86 -7.58 21.72
CA ASP A 225 13.62 -6.35 21.92
C ASP A 225 14.56 -6.18 20.74
N GLY A 226 14.35 -5.11 19.98
CA GLY A 226 15.20 -4.76 18.86
C GLY A 226 16.60 -4.42 19.36
N ARG A 227 17.52 -5.38 19.27
CA ARG A 227 18.96 -5.12 19.38
C ARG A 227 19.53 -4.81 18.02
#